data_6075184dde234cde7168478a52f56937
#
_entry.id   6075184dde234cde7168478a52f56937
#
_cell.length_a   1.000
_cell.length_b   1.000
_cell.length_c   1.000
_cell.angle_alpha   90.00
_cell.angle_beta   90.00
_cell.angle_gamma   90.00
#
_symmetry.space_group_name_H-M   'P 1'
#
loop_
_entity.id
_entity.type
_entity.pdbx_description
1 polymer ?
#
loop_
_entity_poly.entity_id
_entity_poly.type
_entity_poly.pdbx_seq_one_letter_code
_entity_poly.pdbx_strand_id
1 'polypeptide(L)'
;MKKTSALILALLGASALAIAGTASHSSVNTPITDLKYGPTGVSDGAHGQLMAARAYGDLSHGPHGTFIKMPAGFVSPVHTHTEDYWGVVISGVAANGLPGSKDVELPVGSYWFQKGGEAHVTKCLSPNECIFFIGQQGKFDYLRVSAK
;
A
#
# COMPACT_ATOMS: atom_id res chain seq x y z
N MET A 1 -48.61 -49.64 42.99
CA MET A 1 -48.46 -48.21 42.63
C MET A 1 -46.99 -47.87 42.62
N LYS A 2 -46.33 -47.78 41.45
CA LYS A 2 -44.93 -47.45 41.30
C LYS A 2 -44.81 -45.96 40.90
N LYS A 3 -44.18 -45.17 41.77
CA LYS A 3 -43.91 -43.75 41.48
C LYS A 3 -42.55 -43.65 40.76
N THR A 4 -42.56 -43.25 39.50
CA THR A 4 -41.38 -42.91 38.73
C THR A 4 -41.02 -41.45 38.95
N SER A 5 -39.87 -41.17 39.58
CA SER A 5 -39.32 -39.83 39.73
C SER A 5 -38.51 -39.50 38.46
N ALA A 6 -38.91 -38.45 37.79
CA ALA A 6 -38.12 -37.91 36.66
C ALA A 6 -37.05 -36.94 37.15
N LEU A 7 -35.81 -37.25 36.86
CA LEU A 7 -34.64 -36.42 37.16
C LEU A 7 -34.47 -35.39 36.05
N ILE A 8 -34.68 -34.12 36.31
CA ILE A 8 -34.44 -33.03 35.38
C ILE A 8 -32.97 -32.61 35.50
N LEU A 9 -32.19 -32.91 34.48
CA LEU A 9 -30.80 -32.50 34.38
C LEU A 9 -30.75 -31.08 33.78
N ALA A 10 -30.47 -30.06 34.58
CA ALA A 10 -30.28 -28.70 34.13
C ALA A 10 -28.85 -28.54 33.54
N LEU A 11 -28.73 -28.41 32.23
CA LEU A 11 -27.48 -28.03 31.58
C LEU A 11 -27.26 -26.51 31.79
N LEU A 12 -26.36 -26.16 32.68
CA LEU A 12 -25.79 -24.80 32.76
C LEU A 12 -24.83 -24.60 31.59
N GLY A 13 -25.29 -23.94 30.52
CA GLY A 13 -24.46 -23.47 29.44
C GLY A 13 -23.62 -22.28 29.89
N ALA A 14 -22.32 -22.49 30.09
CA ALA A 14 -21.37 -21.42 30.31
C ALA A 14 -21.12 -20.69 28.99
N SER A 15 -21.76 -19.54 28.78
CA SER A 15 -21.46 -18.65 27.66
C SER A 15 -20.11 -17.97 27.95
N ALA A 16 -19.06 -18.43 27.29
CA ALA A 16 -17.77 -17.73 27.27
C ALA A 16 -17.94 -16.44 26.46
N LEU A 17 -18.00 -15.29 27.14
CA LEU A 17 -17.86 -13.99 26.49
C LEU A 17 -16.41 -13.89 25.98
N ALA A 18 -16.23 -14.01 24.66
CA ALA A 18 -14.98 -13.66 24.02
C ALA A 18 -14.82 -12.14 24.09
N ILE A 19 -13.98 -11.65 25.01
CA ILE A 19 -13.54 -10.27 25.03
C ILE A 19 -12.62 -10.11 23.83
N ALA A 20 -13.14 -9.54 22.73
CA ALA A 20 -12.31 -9.08 21.63
C ALA A 20 -11.39 -7.98 22.18
N GLY A 21 -10.15 -8.32 22.47
CA GLY A 21 -9.14 -7.37 22.86
C GLY A 21 -8.96 -6.35 21.74
N THR A 22 -9.36 -5.11 21.95
CA THR A 22 -9.01 -4.00 21.06
C THR A 22 -7.50 -3.88 21.11
N ALA A 23 -6.83 -4.19 20.01
CA ALA A 23 -5.40 -3.94 19.86
C ALA A 23 -5.17 -2.44 20.13
N SER A 24 -4.55 -2.10 21.24
CA SER A 24 -4.17 -0.73 21.58
C SER A 24 -3.08 -0.31 20.61
N HIS A 25 -3.41 0.52 19.62
CA HIS A 25 -2.43 1.15 18.76
C HIS A 25 -1.82 2.34 19.50
N SER A 26 -0.56 2.24 19.83
CA SER A 26 0.22 3.37 20.36
C SER A 26 0.57 4.34 19.26
N SER A 27 0.72 5.63 19.61
CA SER A 27 1.30 6.62 18.68
C SER A 27 2.72 6.22 18.29
N VAL A 28 3.07 6.40 17.02
CA VAL A 28 4.38 6.05 16.47
C VAL A 28 4.98 7.29 15.79
N ASN A 29 6.27 7.53 16.06
CA ASN A 29 7.07 8.54 15.37
C ASN A 29 8.28 7.83 14.76
N THR A 30 8.37 7.81 13.43
CA THR A 30 9.46 7.14 12.69
C THR A 30 10.18 8.16 11.83
N PRO A 31 11.44 8.52 12.15
CA PRO A 31 12.26 9.32 11.25
C PRO A 31 12.41 8.64 9.88
N ILE A 32 12.51 9.43 8.82
CA ILE A 32 12.66 8.89 7.45
C ILE A 32 13.91 7.99 7.31
N THR A 33 14.95 8.27 8.09
CA THR A 33 16.20 7.48 8.16
C THR A 33 15.99 6.08 8.75
N ASP A 34 14.94 5.89 9.51
CA ASP A 34 14.66 4.62 10.21
C ASP A 34 13.72 3.72 9.41
N LEU A 35 13.18 4.20 8.29
CA LEU A 35 12.33 3.41 7.40
C LEU A 35 13.09 2.21 6.84
N LYS A 36 12.50 1.04 6.93
CA LYS A 36 13.09 -0.23 6.44
C LYS A 36 12.54 -0.53 5.05
N TYR A 37 13.33 -0.22 4.03
CA TYR A 37 12.97 -0.48 2.64
C TYR A 37 13.29 -1.91 2.25
N GLY A 38 12.34 -2.57 1.59
CA GLY A 38 12.49 -3.86 0.95
C GLY A 38 12.17 -3.80 -0.55
N PRO A 39 12.64 -4.76 -1.35
CA PRO A 39 12.40 -4.79 -2.80
C PRO A 39 10.93 -5.09 -3.11
N THR A 40 10.39 -4.43 -4.15
CA THR A 40 9.03 -4.68 -4.64
C THR A 40 8.97 -5.65 -5.81
N GLY A 41 10.10 -5.94 -6.46
CA GLY A 41 10.17 -6.69 -7.71
C GLY A 41 9.81 -5.87 -8.96
N VAL A 42 9.39 -4.61 -8.82
CA VAL A 42 9.10 -3.73 -9.95
C VAL A 42 10.38 -3.06 -10.42
N SER A 43 10.79 -3.31 -11.67
CA SER A 43 12.00 -2.77 -12.31
C SER A 43 11.66 -2.22 -13.69
N ASP A 44 12.38 -1.17 -14.12
CA ASP A 44 12.38 -0.67 -15.48
C ASP A 44 13.45 -1.33 -16.38
N GLY A 45 14.29 -2.17 -15.80
CA GLY A 45 15.36 -2.89 -16.49
C GLY A 45 16.65 -2.10 -16.67
N ALA A 46 16.68 -0.80 -16.35
CA ALA A 46 17.84 0.07 -16.57
C ALA A 46 18.36 0.71 -15.26
N HIS A 47 17.49 1.19 -14.40
CA HIS A 47 17.84 2.00 -13.23
C HIS A 47 17.70 1.25 -11.89
N GLY A 48 17.31 -0.05 -11.94
CA GLY A 48 17.12 -0.87 -10.75
C GLY A 48 15.65 -1.18 -10.48
N GLN A 49 15.27 -1.27 -9.22
CA GLN A 49 13.91 -1.59 -8.81
C GLN A 49 13.35 -0.62 -7.77
N LEU A 50 12.03 -0.55 -7.68
CA LEU A 50 11.35 0.16 -6.62
C LEU A 50 11.56 -0.55 -5.28
N MET A 51 11.75 0.27 -4.25
CA MET A 51 11.82 -0.20 -2.88
C MET A 51 10.64 0.35 -2.09
N ALA A 52 10.08 -0.44 -1.18
CA ALA A 52 8.93 -0.05 -0.36
C ALA A 52 9.24 -0.15 1.13
N ALA A 53 8.78 0.82 1.91
CA ALA A 53 8.81 0.78 3.37
C ALA A 53 7.41 1.05 3.92
N ARG A 54 6.94 0.17 4.80
CA ARG A 54 5.63 0.29 5.42
C ARG A 54 5.58 1.47 6.40
N ALA A 55 4.57 2.32 6.28
CA ALA A 55 4.20 3.28 7.31
C ALA A 55 3.12 2.70 8.23
N TYR A 56 2.02 2.23 7.66
CA TYR A 56 0.95 1.54 8.38
C TYR A 56 0.25 0.51 7.47
N GLY A 57 -0.57 -0.35 8.06
CA GLY A 57 -1.35 -1.36 7.33
C GLY A 57 -0.47 -2.45 6.71
N ASP A 58 -1.01 -3.16 5.73
CA ASP A 58 -0.32 -4.22 5.00
C ASP A 58 -0.65 -4.13 3.52
N LEU A 59 0.33 -3.66 2.73
CA LEU A 59 0.18 -3.48 1.29
C LEU A 59 -0.21 -4.76 0.53
N SER A 60 0.05 -5.93 1.11
CA SER A 60 -0.27 -7.21 0.47
C SER A 60 -1.72 -7.65 0.72
N HIS A 61 -2.39 -7.11 1.73
CA HIS A 61 -3.68 -7.63 2.19
C HIS A 61 -4.80 -6.60 2.29
N GLY A 62 -4.51 -5.30 2.37
CA GLY A 62 -5.58 -4.32 2.59
C GLY A 62 -5.12 -2.87 2.64
N PRO A 63 -5.87 -2.01 3.33
CA PRO A 63 -5.54 -0.59 3.43
C PRO A 63 -4.14 -0.37 4.00
N HIS A 64 -3.38 0.53 3.37
CA HIS A 64 -2.00 0.78 3.76
C HIS A 64 -1.53 2.20 3.45
N GLY A 65 -0.49 2.64 4.18
CA GLY A 65 0.39 3.74 3.84
C GLY A 65 1.80 3.23 3.65
N THR A 66 2.42 3.56 2.53
CA THR A 66 3.71 3.00 2.12
C THR A 66 4.60 4.08 1.52
N PHE A 67 5.84 4.15 1.98
CA PHE A 67 6.87 4.95 1.30
C PHE A 67 7.45 4.13 0.15
N ILE A 68 7.50 4.72 -1.03
CA ILE A 68 8.13 4.16 -2.22
C ILE A 68 9.38 4.96 -2.52
N LYS A 69 10.49 4.26 -2.70
CA LYS A 69 11.75 4.81 -3.17
C LYS A 69 11.98 4.38 -4.61
N MET A 70 12.15 5.33 -5.48
CA MET A 70 12.32 5.14 -6.92
C MET A 70 13.72 5.64 -7.33
N PRO A 71 14.53 4.82 -8.00
CA PRO A 71 15.86 5.24 -8.47
C PRO A 71 15.81 6.49 -9.36
N ALA A 72 16.90 7.24 -9.40
CA ALA A 72 17.07 8.36 -10.33
C ALA A 72 16.86 7.93 -11.78
N GLY A 73 16.10 8.68 -12.55
CA GLY A 73 15.83 8.40 -13.96
C GLY A 73 14.89 7.20 -14.22
N PHE A 74 14.39 6.56 -13.18
CA PHE A 74 13.48 5.42 -13.33
C PHE A 74 12.20 5.81 -14.07
N VAL A 75 11.79 4.97 -15.02
CA VAL A 75 10.53 5.08 -15.76
C VAL A 75 9.78 3.75 -15.63
N SER A 76 8.68 3.75 -14.90
CA SER A 76 7.93 2.51 -14.74
C SER A 76 7.44 1.98 -16.10
N PRO A 77 7.41 0.66 -16.31
CA PRO A 77 6.59 0.09 -17.37
C PRO A 77 5.14 0.60 -17.28
N VAL A 78 4.43 0.64 -18.42
CA VAL A 78 2.98 0.95 -18.43
C VAL A 78 2.26 -0.10 -17.58
N HIS A 79 1.46 0.37 -16.62
CA HIS A 79 0.78 -0.51 -15.69
C HIS A 79 -0.54 0.07 -15.19
N THR A 80 -1.32 -0.76 -14.52
CA THR A 80 -2.52 -0.38 -13.78
C THR A 80 -2.42 -0.92 -12.36
N HIS A 81 -3.26 -0.40 -11.47
CA HIS A 81 -3.58 -0.99 -10.17
C HIS A 81 -5.07 -1.28 -10.11
N THR A 82 -5.48 -2.28 -9.35
CA THR A 82 -6.91 -2.57 -9.17
C THR A 82 -7.61 -1.44 -8.43
N GLU A 83 -6.96 -0.90 -7.39
CA GLU A 83 -7.55 0.10 -6.51
C GLU A 83 -7.02 1.50 -6.79
N ASP A 84 -7.84 2.51 -6.48
CA ASP A 84 -7.42 3.91 -6.45
C ASP A 84 -6.31 4.12 -5.41
N TYR A 85 -5.40 5.08 -5.68
CA TYR A 85 -4.44 5.51 -4.68
C TYR A 85 -4.10 7.00 -4.79
N TRP A 86 -3.56 7.54 -3.71
CA TRP A 86 -3.04 8.89 -3.61
C TRP A 86 -1.55 8.86 -3.35
N GLY A 87 -0.80 9.67 -4.07
CA GLY A 87 0.64 9.83 -3.88
C GLY A 87 1.02 11.23 -3.47
N VAL A 88 2.03 11.35 -2.61
CA VAL A 88 2.64 12.64 -2.24
C VAL A 88 4.13 12.54 -2.42
N VAL A 89 4.73 13.54 -3.08
CA VAL A 89 6.20 13.61 -3.27
C VAL A 89 6.87 14.10 -1.99
N ILE A 90 7.75 13.28 -1.44
CA ILE A 90 8.54 13.57 -0.23
C ILE A 90 9.96 14.06 -0.61
N SER A 91 10.55 13.50 -1.68
CA SER A 91 11.87 13.86 -2.17
C SER A 91 11.97 13.73 -3.68
N GLY A 92 12.74 14.59 -4.31
CA GLY A 92 12.94 14.59 -5.75
C GLY A 92 11.84 15.31 -6.53
N VAL A 93 11.82 15.11 -7.84
CA VAL A 93 10.79 15.55 -8.77
C VAL A 93 10.23 14.31 -9.47
N ALA A 94 8.95 14.08 -9.32
CA ALA A 94 8.26 12.96 -9.94
C ALA A 94 7.42 13.40 -11.14
N ALA A 95 6.96 12.45 -11.92
CA ALA A 95 5.81 12.60 -12.81
C ALA A 95 4.95 11.34 -12.72
N ASN A 96 3.64 11.52 -12.86
CA ASN A 96 2.67 10.44 -12.97
C ASN A 96 1.62 10.82 -14.01
N GLY A 97 1.40 9.99 -15.00
CA GLY A 97 0.47 10.34 -16.07
C GLY A 97 0.22 9.23 -17.08
N LEU A 98 -0.67 9.53 -18.03
CA LEU A 98 -1.04 8.58 -19.09
C LEU A 98 0.17 8.24 -19.98
N PRO A 99 0.24 7.01 -20.52
CA PRO A 99 1.31 6.64 -21.44
C PRO A 99 1.36 7.58 -22.66
N GLY A 100 2.57 8.12 -22.94
CA GLY A 100 2.78 9.03 -24.07
C GLY A 100 2.30 10.47 -23.86
N SER A 101 1.70 10.80 -22.74
CA SER A 101 1.37 12.20 -22.41
C SER A 101 2.62 13.00 -22.04
N LYS A 102 2.50 14.33 -22.16
CA LYS A 102 3.54 15.24 -21.65
C LYS A 102 3.59 15.13 -20.13
N ASP A 103 4.80 15.01 -19.59
CA ASP A 103 5.00 14.96 -18.14
C ASP A 103 4.57 16.27 -17.48
N VAL A 104 3.88 16.13 -16.35
CA VAL A 104 3.68 17.21 -15.39
C VAL A 104 4.69 16.99 -14.27
N GLU A 105 5.60 17.92 -14.08
CA GLU A 105 6.59 17.86 -13.01
C GLU A 105 5.91 18.05 -11.65
N LEU A 106 6.19 17.12 -10.75
CA LEU A 106 5.66 17.09 -9.39
C LEU A 106 6.84 17.24 -8.41
N PRO A 107 7.20 18.47 -8.02
CA PRO A 107 8.20 18.71 -6.99
C PRO A 107 7.71 18.30 -5.60
N VAL A 108 8.60 18.37 -4.60
CA VAL A 108 8.29 18.06 -3.19
C VAL A 108 7.03 18.80 -2.71
N GLY A 109 6.13 18.07 -2.03
CA GLY A 109 4.84 18.56 -1.57
C GLY A 109 3.71 18.43 -2.59
N SER A 110 4.01 18.11 -3.86
CA SER A 110 2.97 17.81 -4.86
C SER A 110 2.28 16.50 -4.53
N TYR A 111 1.03 16.39 -4.96
CA TYR A 111 0.27 15.16 -4.84
C TYR A 111 -0.37 14.78 -6.19
N TRP A 112 -0.73 13.51 -6.33
CA TRP A 112 -1.58 13.02 -7.42
C TRP A 112 -2.60 12.02 -6.91
N PHE A 113 -3.68 11.91 -7.65
CA PHE A 113 -4.65 10.82 -7.54
C PHE A 113 -4.50 9.92 -8.75
N GLN A 114 -4.42 8.62 -8.53
CA GLN A 114 -4.42 7.60 -9.58
C GLN A 114 -5.68 6.77 -9.46
N LYS A 115 -6.47 6.77 -10.52
CA LYS A 115 -7.67 5.95 -10.62
C LYS A 115 -7.31 4.50 -10.87
N GLY A 116 -7.96 3.59 -10.16
CA GLY A 116 -7.88 2.14 -10.38
C GLY A 116 -8.30 1.77 -11.81
N GLY A 117 -7.59 0.80 -12.39
CA GLY A 117 -7.79 0.36 -13.77
C GLY A 117 -7.24 1.31 -14.85
N GLU A 118 -6.85 2.54 -14.53
CA GLU A 118 -6.31 3.46 -15.52
C GLU A 118 -4.81 3.22 -15.75
N ALA A 119 -4.44 3.01 -17.03
CA ALA A 119 -3.05 2.79 -17.41
C ALA A 119 -2.22 4.05 -17.24
N HIS A 120 -1.06 3.93 -16.59
CA HIS A 120 -0.18 5.07 -16.33
C HIS A 120 1.30 4.68 -16.30
N VAL A 121 2.14 5.70 -16.24
CA VAL A 121 3.59 5.62 -16.07
C VAL A 121 3.99 6.59 -14.95
N THR A 122 4.75 6.09 -13.99
CA THR A 122 5.35 6.92 -12.94
C THR A 122 6.84 7.04 -13.18
N LYS A 123 7.40 8.24 -13.02
CA LYS A 123 8.79 8.57 -13.32
C LYS A 123 9.45 9.30 -12.16
N CYS A 124 10.75 9.10 -11.98
CA CYS A 124 11.62 9.96 -11.21
C CYS A 124 12.44 10.82 -12.17
N LEU A 125 12.16 12.12 -12.24
CA LEU A 125 12.82 13.08 -13.14
C LEU A 125 14.08 13.70 -12.54
N SER A 126 14.32 13.44 -11.25
CA SER A 126 15.50 13.97 -10.53
C SER A 126 16.77 13.22 -10.88
N PRO A 127 17.95 13.88 -10.76
CA PRO A 127 19.26 13.22 -10.82
C PRO A 127 19.56 12.33 -9.59
N ASN A 128 18.75 12.45 -8.53
CA ASN A 128 18.78 11.63 -7.34
C ASN A 128 17.49 10.83 -7.23
N GLU A 129 17.43 9.86 -6.31
CA GLU A 129 16.23 9.06 -6.04
C GLU A 129 15.03 9.93 -5.65
N CYS A 130 13.85 9.51 -6.06
CA CYS A 130 12.58 10.08 -5.60
C CYS A 130 11.99 9.24 -4.48
N ILE A 131 11.34 9.89 -3.53
CA ILE A 131 10.58 9.23 -2.47
C ILE A 131 9.15 9.75 -2.51
N PHE A 132 8.18 8.84 -2.51
CA PHE A 132 6.75 9.16 -2.42
C PHE A 132 6.15 8.48 -1.21
N PHE A 133 5.08 9.07 -0.67
CA PHE A 133 4.18 8.38 0.21
C PHE A 133 2.92 8.00 -0.58
N ILE A 134 2.51 6.75 -0.51
CA ILE A 134 1.30 6.22 -1.15
C ILE A 134 0.30 5.84 -0.08
N GLY A 135 -0.93 6.33 -0.19
CA GLY A 135 -2.09 5.89 0.57
C GLY A 135 -3.07 5.14 -0.33
N GLN A 136 -3.45 3.92 0.03
CA GLN A 136 -4.38 3.08 -0.73
C GLN A 136 -5.34 2.35 0.20
N GLN A 137 -6.63 2.24 -0.20
CA GLN A 137 -7.66 1.61 0.62
C GLN A 137 -7.74 0.09 0.45
N GLY A 138 -7.19 -0.45 -0.61
CA GLY A 138 -7.10 -1.89 -0.87
C GLY A 138 -5.66 -2.39 -0.81
N LYS A 139 -5.47 -3.65 -1.19
CA LYS A 139 -4.13 -4.22 -1.36
C LYS A 139 -3.41 -3.61 -2.56
N PHE A 140 -2.10 -3.51 -2.48
CA PHE A 140 -1.27 -3.14 -3.62
C PHE A 140 -1.19 -4.29 -4.63
N ASP A 141 -1.30 -3.96 -5.91
CA ASP A 141 -0.93 -4.80 -7.03
C ASP A 141 -0.23 -3.97 -8.11
N TYR A 142 0.42 -4.62 -9.04
CA TYR A 142 1.12 -3.98 -10.16
C TYR A 142 0.89 -4.82 -11.41
N LEU A 143 -0.05 -4.40 -12.24
CA LEU A 143 -0.52 -5.13 -13.41
C LEU A 143 0.07 -4.51 -14.68
N ARG A 144 1.12 -5.12 -15.23
CA ARG A 144 1.74 -4.64 -16.47
C ARG A 144 0.76 -4.71 -17.64
N VAL A 145 0.69 -3.61 -18.39
CA VAL A 145 -0.07 -3.57 -19.64
C VAL A 145 0.86 -3.98 -20.77
N SER A 146 0.56 -5.10 -21.43
CA SER A 146 1.28 -5.54 -22.62
C SER A 146 1.01 -4.57 -23.78
N ALA A 147 2.06 -4.15 -24.51
CA ALA A 147 1.87 -3.50 -25.79
C ALA A 147 1.15 -4.49 -26.74
N LYS A 148 0.05 -4.03 -27.33
CA LYS A 148 -0.64 -4.78 -28.39
C LYS A 148 0.14 -4.67 -29.69
#